data_660a80421af4071f496edb3f05e7c144
#
_entry.id   660a80421af4071f496edb3f05e7c144
#
_cell.length_a   1.000
_cell.length_b   1.000
_cell.length_c   1.000
_cell.angle_alpha   90.00
_cell.angle_beta   90.00
_cell.angle_gamma   90.00
#
_symmetry.space_group_name_H-M   'P 1'
#
loop_
_entity.id
_entity.type
_entity.pdbx_description
1 polymer ?
#
loop_
_entity_poly.entity_id
_entity_poly.type
_entity_poly.pdbx_seq_one_letter_code
_entity_poly.pdbx_strand_id
1 'polypeptide(L)'
;MNFSSMLHRCSSASGLALVMALFALVLPWAATSAESISVNTWQQGDWLTLSLTVVMCALAGVAFVHQSLSRALLVTALTLLALWQVTSIVKQAELAGQTQFGFWLLIIAIGLCVWASMNFLATIRLFDSKAQGLINLLIPALLGVWFISLWELATVGFAIPHVLLPAPSVVGEAITSSIPTLAADFNQTVIKAVIPGFLLGNLVGFSVAVLADKVPFLRRGLLPVGNMVSAIPIVGIAPIMVMWFGFDWQSKVAVVVIMTFFPMLVNTIAGL
;
A
#
# COMPACT_ATOMS: atom_id res chain seq x y z
N MET A 1 9.86 -12.22 -23.21
CA MET A 1 10.90 -11.26 -22.83
C MET A 1 12.18 -12.06 -22.58
N ASN A 2 13.29 -11.77 -23.29
CA ASN A 2 14.48 -12.61 -23.27
C ASN A 2 15.21 -12.49 -21.91
N PHE A 3 15.64 -13.63 -21.33
CA PHE A 3 16.35 -13.71 -20.03
C PHE A 3 17.60 -12.81 -19.98
N SER A 4 18.35 -12.74 -21.10
CA SER A 4 19.52 -11.86 -21.22
C SER A 4 19.20 -10.36 -21.12
N SER A 5 18.07 -9.92 -21.64
CA SER A 5 17.64 -8.52 -21.56
C SER A 5 17.20 -8.12 -20.15
N MET A 6 16.67 -9.06 -19.40
CA MET A 6 16.26 -8.87 -18.01
C MET A 6 17.46 -8.76 -17.07
N LEU A 7 18.49 -9.58 -17.32
CA LEU A 7 19.76 -9.53 -16.59
C LEU A 7 20.51 -8.22 -16.81
N HIS A 8 20.53 -7.75 -18.05
CA HIS A 8 21.15 -6.46 -18.39
C HIS A 8 20.44 -5.29 -17.67
N ARG A 9 19.11 -5.37 -17.49
CA ARG A 9 18.34 -4.38 -16.74
C ARG A 9 18.60 -4.44 -15.24
N CYS A 10 18.73 -5.62 -14.64
CA CYS A 10 19.08 -5.76 -13.23
C CYS A 10 20.49 -5.23 -12.95
N SER A 11 21.45 -5.54 -13.82
CA SER A 11 22.83 -5.04 -13.72
C SER A 11 22.91 -3.51 -13.88
N SER A 12 22.14 -2.93 -14.78
CA SER A 12 22.10 -1.48 -14.96
C SER A 12 21.44 -0.75 -13.80
N ALA A 13 20.38 -1.32 -13.21
CA ALA A 13 19.70 -0.74 -12.06
C ALA A 13 20.58 -0.77 -10.81
N SER A 14 21.29 -1.88 -10.57
CA SER A 14 22.21 -1.99 -9.44
C SER A 14 23.43 -1.08 -9.58
N GLY A 15 23.96 -0.92 -10.79
CA GLY A 15 25.02 0.05 -11.08
C GLY A 15 24.55 1.50 -10.84
N LEU A 16 23.35 1.84 -11.26
CA LEU A 16 22.76 3.16 -11.01
C LEU A 16 22.52 3.40 -9.52
N ALA A 17 22.04 2.38 -8.79
CA ALA A 17 21.85 2.46 -7.35
C ALA A 17 23.18 2.71 -6.61
N LEU A 18 24.26 2.05 -7.02
CA LEU A 18 25.61 2.29 -6.48
C LEU A 18 26.06 3.74 -6.70
N VAL A 19 25.91 4.25 -7.92
CA VAL A 19 26.29 5.63 -8.26
C VAL A 19 25.47 6.63 -7.44
N MET A 20 24.17 6.45 -7.34
CA MET A 20 23.29 7.32 -6.52
C MET A 20 23.62 7.25 -5.03
N ALA A 21 23.93 6.05 -4.50
CA ALA A 21 24.36 5.89 -3.13
C ALA A 21 25.68 6.61 -2.83
N LEU A 22 26.65 6.56 -3.76
CA LEU A 22 27.91 7.29 -3.64
C LEU A 22 27.70 8.81 -3.69
N PHE A 23 26.84 9.30 -4.59
CA PHE A 23 26.47 10.72 -4.61
C PHE A 23 25.76 11.17 -3.33
N ALA A 24 24.92 10.31 -2.74
CA ALA A 24 24.26 10.59 -1.47
C ALA A 24 25.25 10.77 -0.31
N LEU A 25 26.45 10.18 -0.36
CA LEU A 25 27.51 10.42 0.65
C LEU A 25 28.09 11.83 0.59
N VAL A 26 28.13 12.44 -0.58
CA VAL A 26 28.78 13.74 -0.80
C VAL A 26 27.79 14.90 -0.65
N LEU A 27 26.52 14.66 -0.97
CA LEU A 27 25.48 15.68 -0.96
C LEU A 27 24.89 15.90 0.44
N PRO A 28 24.41 17.12 0.74
CA PRO A 28 23.82 17.43 2.03
C PRO A 28 22.52 16.62 2.26
N TRP A 29 22.34 16.14 3.49
CA TRP A 29 21.21 15.32 3.91
C TRP A 29 20.14 16.11 4.66
N ALA A 30 20.56 17.10 5.44
CA ALA A 30 19.67 17.93 6.23
C ALA A 30 20.14 19.39 6.21
N ALA A 31 19.21 20.31 6.46
CA ALA A 31 19.49 21.71 6.74
C ALA A 31 19.27 21.96 8.24
N THR A 32 20.25 22.56 8.93
CA THR A 32 20.06 23.01 10.31
C THR A 32 19.29 24.33 10.32
N SER A 33 18.24 24.40 11.13
CA SER A 33 17.30 25.52 11.20
C SER A 33 17.91 26.83 11.72
N ALA A 34 19.08 26.76 12.38
CA ALA A 34 19.70 27.95 13.01
C ALA A 34 20.43 28.90 12.04
N GLU A 35 20.95 28.40 10.90
CA GLU A 35 21.76 29.21 9.98
C GLU A 35 21.62 28.81 8.49
N SER A 36 20.64 28.00 8.12
CA SER A 36 20.53 27.42 6.75
C SER A 36 21.80 26.70 6.26
N ILE A 37 22.63 26.22 7.17
CA ILE A 37 23.85 25.49 6.84
C ILE A 37 23.46 24.06 6.46
N SER A 38 23.81 23.63 5.25
CA SER A 38 23.65 22.26 4.79
C SER A 38 24.61 21.33 5.54
N VAL A 39 24.08 20.33 6.21
CA VAL A 39 24.89 19.37 6.98
C VAL A 39 25.07 18.11 6.13
N ASN A 40 26.32 17.74 5.89
CA ASN A 40 26.69 16.50 5.23
C ASN A 40 26.64 15.34 6.25
N THR A 41 26.47 14.12 5.73
CA THR A 41 26.50 12.87 6.52
C THR A 41 27.64 12.76 7.51
N TRP A 42 28.81 13.33 7.21
CA TRP A 42 30.04 13.31 8.01
C TRP A 42 29.98 14.17 9.26
N GLN A 43 29.08 15.13 9.33
CA GLN A 43 29.01 16.13 10.41
C GLN A 43 27.96 15.75 11.47
N GLN A 44 27.08 14.82 11.18
CA GLN A 44 26.15 14.29 12.15
C GLN A 44 26.75 13.06 12.83
N GLY A 45 26.67 12.96 14.16
CA GLY A 45 27.32 11.93 14.96
C GLY A 45 26.93 10.46 14.63
N ASP A 46 25.95 10.22 13.76
CA ASP A 46 25.49 8.90 13.27
C ASP A 46 26.08 8.50 11.91
N TRP A 47 27.24 9.07 11.54
CA TRP A 47 27.93 8.74 10.29
C TRP A 47 28.14 7.23 10.08
N LEU A 48 28.24 6.44 11.16
CA LEU A 48 28.37 4.99 11.11
C LEU A 48 27.12 4.31 10.53
N THR A 49 25.93 4.71 10.95
CA THR A 49 24.67 4.17 10.47
C THR A 49 24.43 4.50 8.99
N LEU A 50 24.82 5.69 8.61
CA LEU A 50 24.65 6.20 7.25
C LEU A 50 25.66 5.60 6.28
N SER A 51 26.93 5.48 6.69
CA SER A 51 27.95 4.78 5.90
C SER A 51 27.65 3.29 5.74
N LEU A 52 27.11 2.63 6.78
CA LEU A 52 26.62 1.26 6.70
C LEU A 52 25.48 1.12 5.68
N THR A 53 24.54 2.07 5.63
CA THR A 53 23.43 2.06 4.66
C THR A 53 23.94 2.16 3.22
N VAL A 54 24.92 3.04 3.00
CA VAL A 54 25.55 3.18 1.66
C VAL A 54 26.37 1.94 1.29
N VAL A 55 27.13 1.39 2.24
CA VAL A 55 27.89 0.16 2.04
C VAL A 55 26.94 -1.00 1.73
N MET A 56 25.77 -1.09 2.39
CA MET A 56 24.76 -2.10 2.08
C MET A 56 24.18 -1.93 0.69
N CYS A 57 23.88 -0.72 0.26
CA CYS A 57 23.44 -0.44 -1.12
C CYS A 57 24.52 -0.80 -2.15
N ALA A 58 25.80 -0.50 -1.83
CA ALA A 58 26.93 -0.84 -2.68
C ALA A 58 27.13 -2.37 -2.79
N LEU A 59 27.08 -3.08 -1.66
CA LEU A 59 27.16 -4.55 -1.62
C LEU A 59 25.97 -5.19 -2.35
N ALA A 60 24.77 -4.63 -2.21
CA ALA A 60 23.62 -5.05 -2.98
C ALA A 60 23.86 -4.91 -4.49
N GLY A 61 24.45 -3.78 -4.93
CA GLY A 61 24.81 -3.56 -6.33
C GLY A 61 25.83 -4.59 -6.86
N VAL A 62 26.86 -4.90 -6.10
CA VAL A 62 27.93 -5.85 -6.49
C VAL A 62 27.43 -7.31 -6.45
N ALA A 63 26.55 -7.67 -5.55
CA ALA A 63 26.05 -9.04 -5.41
C ALA A 63 25.20 -9.52 -6.61
N PHE A 64 24.68 -8.61 -7.44
CA PHE A 64 23.96 -8.96 -8.68
C PHE A 64 24.85 -9.52 -9.81
N VAL A 65 26.16 -9.44 -9.67
CA VAL A 65 27.09 -9.95 -10.68
C VAL A 65 27.09 -11.49 -10.76
N HIS A 66 26.68 -12.18 -9.69
CA HIS A 66 26.63 -13.66 -9.64
C HIS A 66 25.27 -14.15 -9.17
N GLN A 67 24.61 -14.96 -10.00
CA GLN A 67 23.22 -15.41 -9.82
C GLN A 67 23.13 -16.65 -8.92
N SER A 68 22.83 -16.46 -7.63
CA SER A 68 22.46 -17.56 -6.74
C SER A 68 21.30 -17.11 -5.82
N LEU A 69 20.44 -18.06 -5.46
CA LEU A 69 19.32 -17.82 -4.53
C LEU A 69 19.79 -17.20 -3.21
N SER A 70 20.88 -17.71 -2.63
CA SER A 70 21.45 -17.21 -1.38
C SER A 70 21.85 -15.74 -1.46
N ARG A 71 22.41 -15.31 -2.58
CA ARG A 71 22.78 -13.92 -2.82
C ARG A 71 21.55 -13.02 -3.01
N ALA A 72 20.53 -13.50 -3.72
CA ALA A 72 19.27 -12.77 -3.85
C ALA A 72 18.62 -12.49 -2.50
N LEU A 73 18.55 -13.51 -1.66
CA LEU A 73 18.02 -13.38 -0.31
C LEU A 73 18.89 -12.45 0.56
N LEU A 74 20.22 -12.53 0.44
CA LEU A 74 21.13 -11.62 1.13
C LEU A 74 20.91 -10.16 0.72
N VAL A 75 20.85 -9.89 -0.59
CA VAL A 75 20.58 -8.54 -1.12
C VAL A 75 19.24 -8.02 -0.65
N THR A 76 18.21 -8.85 -0.70
CA THR A 76 16.88 -8.49 -0.19
C THR A 76 16.93 -8.15 1.29
N ALA A 77 17.60 -8.95 2.11
CA ALA A 77 17.76 -8.70 3.54
C ALA A 77 18.54 -7.40 3.82
N LEU A 78 19.63 -7.15 3.09
CA LEU A 78 20.42 -5.92 3.22
C LEU A 78 19.61 -4.68 2.80
N THR A 79 18.79 -4.79 1.76
CA THR A 79 17.92 -3.72 1.30
C THR A 79 16.82 -3.39 2.32
N LEU A 80 16.21 -4.42 2.92
CA LEU A 80 15.23 -4.23 3.99
C LEU A 80 15.86 -3.61 5.24
N LEU A 81 17.09 -4.01 5.59
CA LEU A 81 17.83 -3.44 6.70
C LEU A 81 18.17 -1.97 6.44
N ALA A 82 18.62 -1.63 5.22
CA ALA A 82 18.87 -0.26 4.81
C ALA A 82 17.61 0.60 4.89
N LEU A 83 16.48 0.07 4.44
CA LEU A 83 15.19 0.73 4.50
C LEU A 83 14.74 0.99 5.94
N TRP A 84 14.89 -0.01 6.82
CA TRP A 84 14.60 0.14 8.25
C TRP A 84 15.48 1.19 8.91
N GLN A 85 16.78 1.23 8.59
CA GLN A 85 17.70 2.24 9.12
C GLN A 85 17.31 3.65 8.70
N VAL A 86 17.03 3.86 7.40
CA VAL A 86 16.64 5.18 6.88
C VAL A 86 15.32 5.66 7.50
N THR A 87 14.34 4.76 7.66
CA THR A 87 13.08 5.10 8.34
C THR A 87 13.26 5.41 9.82
N SER A 88 14.24 4.80 10.47
CA SER A 88 14.57 5.09 11.88
C SER A 88 15.27 6.44 12.03
N ILE A 89 16.19 6.77 11.12
CA ILE A 89 16.96 8.01 11.13
C ILE A 89 16.05 9.22 10.86
N VAL A 90 15.14 9.13 9.89
CA VAL A 90 14.25 10.26 9.53
C VAL A 90 13.31 10.66 10.68
N LYS A 91 13.03 9.73 11.59
CA LYS A 91 12.21 9.98 12.78
C LYS A 91 12.94 10.77 13.89
N GLN A 92 14.25 10.88 13.81
CA GLN A 92 15.00 11.73 14.73
C GLN A 92 14.59 13.19 14.51
N ALA A 93 14.36 13.91 15.61
CA ALA A 93 13.79 15.26 15.58
C ALA A 93 14.60 16.26 14.72
N GLU A 94 15.89 16.01 14.56
CA GLU A 94 16.81 16.87 13.79
C GLU A 94 16.64 16.73 12.26
N LEU A 95 16.09 15.60 11.76
CA LEU A 95 15.91 15.33 10.33
C LEU A 95 14.48 15.51 9.85
N ALA A 96 13.51 15.45 10.76
CA ALA A 96 12.10 15.62 10.41
C ALA A 96 11.84 17.01 9.81
N GLY A 97 11.40 17.04 8.57
CA GLY A 97 11.13 18.27 7.83
C GLY A 97 12.35 19.04 7.32
N GLN A 98 13.55 18.53 7.52
CA GLN A 98 14.81 19.19 7.11
C GLN A 98 15.61 18.37 6.10
N THR A 99 15.00 17.34 5.52
CA THR A 99 15.62 16.44 4.54
C THR A 99 16.00 17.17 3.25
N GLN A 100 17.22 16.93 2.77
CA GLN A 100 17.76 17.53 1.55
C GLN A 100 18.05 16.47 0.45
N PHE A 101 18.64 16.92 -0.63
CA PHE A 101 18.79 16.15 -1.87
C PHE A 101 19.55 14.83 -1.68
N GLY A 102 20.60 14.81 -0.83
CA GLY A 102 21.37 13.60 -0.55
C GLY A 102 20.54 12.48 0.09
N PHE A 103 19.63 12.85 1.01
CA PHE A 103 18.70 11.91 1.63
C PHE A 103 17.76 11.25 0.59
N TRP A 104 17.16 12.05 -0.30
CA TRP A 104 16.26 11.55 -1.32
C TRP A 104 16.95 10.71 -2.39
N LEU A 105 18.20 11.04 -2.72
CA LEU A 105 19.02 10.20 -3.60
C LEU A 105 19.27 8.80 -3.01
N LEU A 106 19.52 8.72 -1.71
CA LEU A 106 19.67 7.43 -1.03
C LEU A 106 18.36 6.61 -1.08
N ILE A 107 17.21 7.25 -0.86
CA ILE A 107 15.90 6.60 -0.97
C ILE A 107 15.69 6.04 -2.38
N ILE A 108 16.03 6.81 -3.41
CA ILE A 108 15.97 6.34 -4.80
C ILE A 108 16.91 5.15 -5.01
N ALA A 109 18.13 5.19 -4.47
CA ALA A 109 19.09 4.08 -4.55
C ALA A 109 18.55 2.81 -3.90
N ILE A 110 17.94 2.92 -2.71
CA ILE A 110 17.27 1.80 -2.03
C ILE A 110 16.12 1.26 -2.88
N GLY A 111 15.28 2.13 -3.46
CA GLY A 111 14.20 1.75 -4.35
C GLY A 111 14.66 0.98 -5.59
N LEU A 112 15.78 1.38 -6.19
CA LEU A 112 16.39 0.64 -7.28
C LEU A 112 16.91 -0.74 -6.86
N CYS A 113 17.43 -0.87 -5.62
CA CYS A 113 17.82 -2.16 -5.06
C CYS A 113 16.61 -3.05 -4.78
N VAL A 114 15.49 -2.52 -4.26
CA VAL A 114 14.22 -3.23 -4.11
C VAL A 114 13.74 -3.74 -5.46
N TRP A 115 13.70 -2.87 -6.47
CA TRP A 115 13.27 -3.23 -7.81
C TRP A 115 14.17 -4.30 -8.45
N ALA A 116 15.49 -4.18 -8.31
CA ALA A 116 16.43 -5.19 -8.78
C ALA A 116 16.22 -6.54 -8.08
N SER A 117 16.02 -6.53 -6.74
CA SER A 117 15.72 -7.73 -5.95
C SER A 117 14.45 -8.43 -6.42
N MET A 118 13.36 -7.67 -6.62
CA MET A 118 12.08 -8.20 -7.11
C MET A 118 12.21 -8.83 -8.50
N ASN A 119 12.89 -8.14 -9.44
CA ASN A 119 13.11 -8.67 -10.77
C ASN A 119 13.93 -9.96 -10.74
N PHE A 120 14.96 -10.01 -9.90
CA PHE A 120 15.79 -11.22 -9.76
C PHE A 120 14.99 -12.37 -9.13
N LEU A 121 14.26 -12.14 -8.04
CA LEU A 121 13.41 -13.15 -7.41
C LEU A 121 12.35 -13.70 -8.38
N ALA A 122 11.83 -12.87 -9.26
CA ALA A 122 10.86 -13.28 -10.28
C ALA A 122 11.46 -14.26 -11.33
N THR A 123 12.79 -14.31 -11.50
CA THR A 123 13.46 -15.24 -12.42
C THR A 123 13.71 -16.61 -11.78
N ILE A 124 13.73 -16.71 -10.44
CA ILE A 124 14.05 -17.93 -9.72
C ILE A 124 12.93 -18.96 -9.91
N ARG A 125 13.32 -20.20 -10.21
CA ARG A 125 12.42 -21.35 -10.27
C ARG A 125 12.97 -22.45 -9.35
N LEU A 126 12.15 -22.83 -8.38
CA LEU A 126 12.48 -23.89 -7.43
C LEU A 126 11.66 -25.14 -7.75
N PHE A 127 12.23 -26.32 -7.47
CA PHE A 127 11.55 -27.60 -7.64
C PHE A 127 10.46 -27.81 -6.58
N ASP A 128 10.66 -27.28 -5.38
CA ASP A 128 9.66 -27.37 -4.32
C ASP A 128 8.58 -26.30 -4.50
N SER A 129 7.32 -26.74 -4.59
CA SER A 129 6.15 -25.88 -4.79
C SER A 129 5.89 -24.92 -3.61
N LYS A 130 6.19 -25.34 -2.38
CA LYS A 130 6.02 -24.49 -1.17
C LYS A 130 7.07 -23.38 -1.15
N ALA A 131 8.33 -23.72 -1.41
CA ALA A 131 9.40 -22.73 -1.50
C ALA A 131 9.17 -21.74 -2.65
N GLN A 132 8.68 -22.21 -3.80
CA GLN A 132 8.29 -21.32 -4.89
C GLN A 132 7.12 -20.40 -4.50
N GLY A 133 6.14 -20.90 -3.76
CA GLY A 133 5.02 -20.11 -3.23
C GLY A 133 5.51 -18.98 -2.31
N LEU A 134 6.49 -19.25 -1.44
CA LEU A 134 7.10 -18.23 -0.58
C LEU A 134 7.81 -17.14 -1.39
N ILE A 135 8.58 -17.51 -2.43
CA ILE A 135 9.22 -16.52 -3.31
C ILE A 135 8.17 -15.67 -4.03
N ASN A 136 7.12 -16.28 -4.54
CA ASN A 136 6.04 -15.55 -5.21
C ASN A 136 5.30 -14.58 -4.27
N LEU A 137 5.19 -14.91 -2.98
CA LEU A 137 4.62 -14.02 -1.95
C LEU A 137 5.60 -12.90 -1.55
N LEU A 138 6.90 -13.19 -1.54
CA LEU A 138 7.93 -12.22 -1.14
C LEU A 138 7.98 -11.01 -2.08
N ILE A 139 7.76 -11.21 -3.38
CA ILE A 139 7.81 -10.14 -4.38
C ILE A 139 6.77 -9.03 -4.08
N PRO A 140 5.45 -9.33 -4.00
CA PRO A 140 4.46 -8.28 -3.66
C PRO A 140 4.63 -7.76 -2.22
N ALA A 141 5.13 -8.58 -1.29
CA ALA A 141 5.42 -8.14 0.07
C ALA A 141 6.53 -7.07 0.10
N LEU A 142 7.62 -7.26 -0.66
CA LEU A 142 8.68 -6.27 -0.81
C LEU A 142 8.17 -4.96 -1.40
N LEU A 143 7.30 -5.04 -2.40
CA LEU A 143 6.67 -3.86 -2.98
C LEU A 143 5.81 -3.13 -1.94
N GLY A 144 5.00 -3.87 -1.18
CA GLY A 144 4.17 -3.31 -0.12
C GLY A 144 5.00 -2.62 0.98
N VAL A 145 6.06 -3.29 1.45
CA VAL A 145 6.99 -2.71 2.44
C VAL A 145 7.64 -1.45 1.89
N TRP A 146 8.08 -1.46 0.62
CA TRP A 146 8.65 -0.28 -0.02
C TRP A 146 7.67 0.91 -0.06
N PHE A 147 6.42 0.69 -0.48
CA PHE A 147 5.42 1.77 -0.52
C PHE A 147 5.06 2.31 0.85
N ILE A 148 4.90 1.43 1.86
CA ILE A 148 4.63 1.86 3.24
C ILE A 148 5.82 2.68 3.79
N SER A 149 7.05 2.22 3.54
CA SER A 149 8.24 2.95 3.97
C SER A 149 8.40 4.28 3.22
N LEU A 150 8.12 4.32 1.92
CA LEU A 150 8.16 5.56 1.14
C LEU A 150 7.10 6.56 1.64
N TRP A 151 5.91 6.11 2.00
CA TRP A 151 4.89 6.93 2.63
C TRP A 151 5.37 7.48 3.98
N GLU A 152 5.95 6.66 4.85
CA GLU A 152 6.55 7.10 6.12
C GLU A 152 7.64 8.16 5.89
N LEU A 153 8.58 7.86 4.98
CA LEU A 153 9.71 8.75 4.65
C LEU A 153 9.23 10.09 4.06
N ALA A 154 8.22 10.07 3.21
CA ALA A 154 7.67 11.28 2.62
C ALA A 154 6.94 12.14 3.66
N THR A 155 6.10 11.54 4.50
CA THR A 155 5.33 12.30 5.50
C THR A 155 6.23 12.92 6.57
N VAL A 156 7.21 12.18 7.07
CA VAL A 156 8.14 12.67 8.09
C VAL A 156 9.20 13.58 7.47
N GLY A 157 9.78 13.18 6.33
CA GLY A 157 10.88 13.92 5.69
C GLY A 157 10.47 15.30 5.17
N PHE A 158 9.22 15.44 4.69
CA PHE A 158 8.66 16.75 4.29
C PHE A 158 7.88 17.45 5.39
N ALA A 159 7.84 16.92 6.62
CA ALA A 159 7.04 17.41 7.73
C ALA A 159 5.56 17.66 7.34
N ILE A 160 4.95 16.73 6.62
CA ILE A 160 3.55 16.86 6.21
C ILE A 160 2.68 16.86 7.46
N PRO A 161 1.80 17.85 7.67
CA PRO A 161 0.93 17.89 8.83
C PRO A 161 0.08 16.61 8.94
N HIS A 162 0.00 16.02 10.12
CA HIS A 162 -0.75 14.77 10.37
C HIS A 162 -2.23 14.86 9.99
N VAL A 163 -2.79 16.08 10.01
CA VAL A 163 -4.19 16.34 9.60
C VAL A 163 -4.38 16.11 8.10
N LEU A 164 -3.37 16.37 7.28
CA LEU A 164 -3.43 16.17 5.83
C LEU A 164 -3.11 14.73 5.45
N LEU A 165 -2.00 14.20 5.97
CA LEU A 165 -1.57 12.83 5.70
C LEU A 165 -0.74 12.31 6.88
N PRO A 166 -1.32 11.49 7.79
CA PRO A 166 -0.56 10.90 8.89
C PRO A 166 0.44 9.87 8.38
N ALA A 167 1.58 9.75 9.06
CA ALA A 167 2.57 8.72 8.77
C ALA A 167 2.01 7.31 9.12
N PRO A 168 2.38 6.24 8.41
CA PRO A 168 2.01 4.87 8.74
C PRO A 168 2.23 4.47 10.19
N SER A 169 3.33 4.92 10.81
CA SER A 169 3.60 4.66 12.23
C SER A 169 2.55 5.30 13.15
N VAL A 170 2.13 6.52 12.87
CA VAL A 170 1.07 7.22 13.62
C VAL A 170 -0.28 6.52 13.44
N VAL A 171 -0.58 6.07 12.20
CA VAL A 171 -1.78 5.27 11.94
C VAL A 171 -1.74 3.96 12.72
N GLY A 172 -0.58 3.26 12.74
CA GLY A 172 -0.40 2.02 13.50
C GLY A 172 -0.61 2.23 15.02
N GLU A 173 -0.07 3.30 15.58
CA GLU A 173 -0.27 3.66 16.97
C GLU A 173 -1.73 3.98 17.28
N ALA A 174 -2.40 4.75 16.41
CA ALA A 174 -3.82 5.05 16.54
C ALA A 174 -4.68 3.79 16.49
N ILE A 175 -4.38 2.84 15.60
CA ILE A 175 -5.08 1.55 15.54
C ILE A 175 -4.90 0.78 16.85
N THR A 176 -3.66 0.64 17.33
CA THR A 176 -3.39 -0.14 18.55
C THR A 176 -4.00 0.47 19.81
N SER A 177 -3.99 1.79 19.92
CA SER A 177 -4.61 2.51 21.05
C SER A 177 -6.14 2.51 21.01
N SER A 178 -6.74 2.32 19.83
CA SER A 178 -8.19 2.40 19.61
C SER A 178 -8.86 1.02 19.43
N ILE A 179 -8.17 -0.09 19.69
CA ILE A 179 -8.71 -1.45 19.50
C ILE A 179 -10.11 -1.66 20.09
N PRO A 180 -10.42 -1.22 21.35
CA PRO A 180 -11.75 -1.40 21.90
C PRO A 180 -12.84 -0.65 21.12
N THR A 181 -12.55 0.58 20.70
CA THR A 181 -13.46 1.40 19.88
C THR A 181 -13.66 0.79 18.49
N LEU A 182 -12.57 0.38 17.84
CA LEU A 182 -12.62 -0.29 16.54
C LEU A 182 -13.41 -1.60 16.58
N ALA A 183 -13.29 -2.37 17.67
CA ALA A 183 -14.07 -3.60 17.85
C ALA A 183 -15.57 -3.31 18.01
N ALA A 184 -15.93 -2.26 18.75
CA ALA A 184 -17.31 -1.81 18.88
C ALA A 184 -17.87 -1.30 17.54
N ASP A 185 -17.11 -0.50 16.82
CA ASP A 185 -17.47 0.02 15.50
C ASP A 185 -17.59 -1.08 14.44
N PHE A 186 -16.70 -2.07 14.49
CA PHE A 186 -16.77 -3.26 13.64
C PHE A 186 -18.07 -4.03 13.89
N ASN A 187 -18.38 -4.28 15.15
CA ASN A 187 -19.63 -4.94 15.53
C ASN A 187 -20.84 -4.16 15.02
N GLN A 188 -20.89 -2.86 15.27
CA GLN A 188 -21.99 -2.00 14.85
C GLN A 188 -22.13 -1.90 13.32
N THR A 189 -21.02 -1.79 12.61
CA THR A 189 -21.02 -1.55 11.16
C THR A 189 -21.06 -2.87 10.38
N VAL A 190 -20.17 -3.81 10.69
CA VAL A 190 -20.07 -5.05 9.91
C VAL A 190 -21.11 -6.07 10.34
N ILE A 191 -21.15 -6.40 11.62
CA ILE A 191 -22.00 -7.50 12.11
C ILE A 191 -23.48 -7.10 12.10
N LYS A 192 -23.83 -5.91 12.60
CA LYS A 192 -25.23 -5.48 12.72
C LYS A 192 -25.78 -4.84 11.45
N ALA A 193 -24.93 -4.28 10.56
CA ALA A 193 -25.43 -3.56 9.40
C ALA A 193 -25.04 -4.22 8.08
N VAL A 194 -23.73 -4.42 7.79
CA VAL A 194 -23.29 -4.92 6.48
C VAL A 194 -23.78 -6.33 6.22
N ILE A 195 -23.57 -7.26 7.16
CA ILE A 195 -23.96 -8.66 6.98
C ILE A 195 -25.47 -8.81 6.78
N PRO A 196 -26.35 -8.30 7.67
CA PRO A 196 -27.79 -8.40 7.47
C PRO A 196 -28.25 -7.66 6.21
N GLY A 197 -27.72 -6.47 5.94
CA GLY A 197 -28.06 -5.70 4.75
C GLY A 197 -27.70 -6.42 3.46
N PHE A 198 -26.51 -7.02 3.41
CA PHE A 198 -26.05 -7.82 2.29
C PHE A 198 -26.94 -9.06 2.05
N LEU A 199 -27.22 -9.81 3.10
CA LEU A 199 -28.07 -11.00 2.99
C LEU A 199 -29.50 -10.64 2.56
N LEU A 200 -30.10 -9.64 3.17
CA LEU A 200 -31.44 -9.17 2.83
C LEU A 200 -31.51 -8.63 1.40
N GLY A 201 -30.59 -7.76 1.02
CA GLY A 201 -30.57 -7.16 -0.31
C GLY A 201 -30.38 -8.20 -1.42
N ASN A 202 -29.47 -9.16 -1.24
CA ASN A 202 -29.28 -10.23 -2.22
C ASN A 202 -30.47 -11.20 -2.26
N LEU A 203 -30.98 -11.62 -1.10
CA LEU A 203 -32.10 -12.55 -1.04
C LEU A 203 -33.36 -11.96 -1.70
N VAL A 204 -33.70 -10.73 -1.34
CA VAL A 204 -34.87 -10.05 -1.91
C VAL A 204 -34.64 -9.71 -3.38
N GLY A 205 -33.44 -9.24 -3.75
CA GLY A 205 -33.11 -8.95 -5.15
C GLY A 205 -33.20 -10.18 -6.04
N PHE A 206 -32.65 -11.32 -5.58
CA PHE A 206 -32.77 -12.60 -6.29
C PHE A 206 -34.21 -13.06 -6.41
N SER A 207 -34.97 -13.02 -5.31
CA SER A 207 -36.38 -13.46 -5.30
C SER A 207 -37.25 -12.63 -6.25
N VAL A 208 -37.06 -11.31 -6.24
CA VAL A 208 -37.76 -10.38 -7.15
C VAL A 208 -37.34 -10.63 -8.61
N ALA A 209 -36.07 -10.92 -8.86
CA ALA A 209 -35.60 -11.25 -10.22
C ALA A 209 -36.27 -12.51 -10.79
N VAL A 210 -36.34 -13.58 -10.00
CA VAL A 210 -37.01 -14.82 -10.39
C VAL A 210 -38.52 -14.60 -10.62
N LEU A 211 -39.14 -13.75 -9.81
CA LEU A 211 -40.56 -13.37 -10.04
C LEU A 211 -40.71 -12.54 -11.31
N ALA A 212 -39.83 -11.60 -11.55
CA ALA A 212 -39.84 -10.74 -12.74
C ALA A 212 -39.60 -11.52 -14.03
N ASP A 213 -38.80 -12.59 -13.99
CA ASP A 213 -38.62 -13.47 -15.15
C ASP A 213 -39.91 -14.19 -15.57
N LYS A 214 -40.72 -14.59 -14.59
CA LYS A 214 -42.03 -15.24 -14.85
C LYS A 214 -43.13 -14.27 -15.30
N VAL A 215 -42.98 -12.96 -15.04
CA VAL A 215 -43.99 -11.94 -15.32
C VAL A 215 -43.42 -10.88 -16.26
N PRO A 216 -43.71 -10.94 -17.57
CA PRO A 216 -43.11 -10.04 -18.57
C PRO A 216 -43.30 -8.55 -18.29
N PHE A 217 -44.40 -8.18 -17.66
CA PHE A 217 -44.66 -6.79 -17.25
C PHE A 217 -43.64 -6.31 -16.18
N LEU A 218 -43.38 -7.15 -15.16
CA LEU A 218 -42.38 -6.83 -14.11
C LEU A 218 -40.98 -6.72 -14.72
N ARG A 219 -40.59 -7.62 -15.58
CA ARG A 219 -39.28 -7.62 -16.25
C ARG A 219 -39.06 -6.30 -17.01
N ARG A 220 -40.05 -5.89 -17.81
CA ARG A 220 -39.98 -4.63 -18.60
C ARG A 220 -39.91 -3.37 -17.73
N GLY A 221 -40.56 -3.36 -16.57
CA GLY A 221 -40.56 -2.22 -15.65
C GLY A 221 -39.32 -2.16 -14.74
N LEU A 222 -38.90 -3.30 -14.17
CA LEU A 222 -37.82 -3.34 -13.17
C LEU A 222 -36.42 -3.16 -13.77
N LEU A 223 -36.18 -3.64 -14.99
CA LEU A 223 -34.85 -3.49 -15.62
C LEU A 223 -34.41 -2.04 -15.80
N PRO A 224 -35.22 -1.13 -16.38
CA PRO A 224 -34.82 0.28 -16.48
C PRO A 224 -34.64 0.92 -15.11
N VAL A 225 -35.53 0.67 -14.15
CA VAL A 225 -35.44 1.20 -12.79
C VAL A 225 -34.17 0.69 -12.09
N GLY A 226 -33.87 -0.61 -12.20
CA GLY A 226 -32.66 -1.19 -11.62
C GLY A 226 -31.38 -0.56 -12.15
N ASN A 227 -31.32 -0.36 -13.47
CA ASN A 227 -30.18 0.31 -14.11
C ASN A 227 -30.03 1.77 -13.67
N MET A 228 -31.13 2.51 -13.56
CA MET A 228 -31.13 3.92 -13.10
C MET A 228 -30.63 4.01 -11.64
N VAL A 229 -31.18 3.18 -10.76
CA VAL A 229 -30.82 3.23 -9.33
C VAL A 229 -29.37 2.77 -9.09
N SER A 230 -28.90 1.78 -9.85
CA SER A 230 -27.50 1.34 -9.79
C SER A 230 -26.50 2.44 -10.21
N ALA A 231 -26.95 3.43 -10.96
CA ALA A 231 -26.13 4.56 -11.38
C ALA A 231 -26.11 5.72 -10.35
N ILE A 232 -26.98 5.69 -9.33
CA ILE A 232 -27.05 6.75 -8.32
C ILE A 232 -25.80 6.69 -7.42
N PRO A 233 -25.05 7.80 -7.24
CA PRO A 233 -23.90 7.82 -6.33
C PRO A 233 -24.34 7.54 -4.88
N ILE A 234 -23.68 6.59 -4.24
CA ILE A 234 -23.93 6.18 -2.84
C ILE A 234 -23.87 7.36 -1.88
N VAL A 235 -22.97 8.31 -2.15
CA VAL A 235 -22.80 9.54 -1.36
C VAL A 235 -24.11 10.34 -1.26
N GLY A 236 -24.98 10.27 -2.28
CA GLY A 236 -26.30 10.94 -2.26
C GLY A 236 -27.36 10.15 -1.49
N ILE A 237 -27.27 8.81 -1.44
CA ILE A 237 -28.27 7.97 -0.76
C ILE A 237 -28.05 7.97 0.76
N ALA A 238 -26.81 7.98 1.22
CA ALA A 238 -26.49 7.85 2.64
C ALA A 238 -27.16 8.91 3.55
N PRO A 239 -27.15 10.21 3.22
CA PRO A 239 -27.84 11.22 4.01
C PRO A 239 -29.36 11.00 4.11
N ILE A 240 -29.99 10.53 3.01
CA ILE A 240 -31.43 10.25 2.97
C ILE A 240 -31.76 9.09 3.91
N MET A 241 -30.95 8.05 3.89
CA MET A 241 -31.16 6.90 4.79
C MET A 241 -30.97 7.28 6.26
N VAL A 242 -30.00 8.16 6.56
CA VAL A 242 -29.83 8.69 7.91
C VAL A 242 -31.04 9.54 8.35
N MET A 243 -31.60 10.34 7.46
CA MET A 243 -32.81 11.13 7.77
C MET A 243 -34.04 10.25 8.05
N TRP A 244 -34.15 9.09 7.39
CA TRP A 244 -35.31 8.19 7.54
C TRP A 244 -35.15 7.21 8.69
N PHE A 245 -33.96 6.66 8.89
CA PHE A 245 -33.69 5.57 9.82
C PHE A 245 -32.82 5.98 11.03
N GLY A 246 -32.35 7.24 11.07
CA GLY A 246 -31.47 7.73 12.14
C GLY A 246 -30.00 7.43 11.93
N PHE A 247 -29.16 7.85 12.88
CA PHE A 247 -27.70 7.75 12.82
C PHE A 247 -27.13 6.38 13.21
N ASP A 248 -27.98 5.43 13.61
CA ASP A 248 -27.55 4.12 14.11
C ASP A 248 -27.38 3.09 12.96
N TRP A 249 -27.28 1.81 13.30
CA TRP A 249 -27.04 0.71 12.38
C TRP A 249 -28.15 0.54 11.31
N GLN A 250 -29.38 0.94 11.58
CA GLN A 250 -30.53 0.78 10.68
C GLN A 250 -30.36 1.53 9.36
N SER A 251 -29.86 2.78 9.39
CA SER A 251 -29.58 3.55 8.18
C SER A 251 -28.49 2.88 7.34
N LYS A 252 -27.47 2.30 7.98
CA LYS A 252 -26.40 1.55 7.31
C LYS A 252 -26.94 0.28 6.64
N VAL A 253 -27.82 -0.48 7.31
CA VAL A 253 -28.54 -1.64 6.70
C VAL A 253 -29.29 -1.21 5.46
N ALA A 254 -30.07 -0.13 5.53
CA ALA A 254 -30.87 0.35 4.42
C ALA A 254 -30.01 0.70 3.18
N VAL A 255 -28.86 1.39 3.40
CA VAL A 255 -27.90 1.67 2.33
C VAL A 255 -27.38 0.38 1.72
N VAL A 256 -26.95 -0.59 2.52
CA VAL A 256 -26.38 -1.86 2.03
C VAL A 256 -27.43 -2.67 1.27
N VAL A 257 -28.70 -2.69 1.74
CA VAL A 257 -29.80 -3.35 1.03
C VAL A 257 -29.97 -2.75 -0.36
N ILE A 258 -30.05 -1.43 -0.48
CA ILE A 258 -30.21 -0.78 -1.79
C ILE A 258 -29.02 -1.08 -2.70
N MET A 259 -27.80 -1.01 -2.17
CA MET A 259 -26.57 -1.27 -2.92
C MET A 259 -26.45 -2.70 -3.46
N THR A 260 -27.06 -3.67 -2.78
CA THR A 260 -26.96 -5.09 -3.16
C THR A 260 -28.19 -5.57 -3.91
N PHE A 261 -29.37 -5.05 -3.60
CA PHE A 261 -30.64 -5.40 -4.22
C PHE A 261 -30.65 -5.15 -5.73
N PHE A 262 -30.35 -3.92 -6.17
CA PHE A 262 -30.48 -3.58 -7.59
C PHE A 262 -29.45 -4.30 -8.49
N PRO A 263 -28.16 -4.38 -8.15
CA PRO A 263 -27.21 -5.17 -8.92
C PRO A 263 -27.59 -6.65 -8.96
N MET A 264 -28.06 -7.22 -7.84
CA MET A 264 -28.51 -8.61 -7.79
C MET A 264 -29.72 -8.84 -8.71
N LEU A 265 -30.71 -7.95 -8.65
CA LEU A 265 -31.89 -7.98 -9.50
C LEU A 265 -31.52 -7.98 -11.00
N VAL A 266 -30.73 -6.98 -11.42
CA VAL A 266 -30.38 -6.78 -12.84
C VAL A 266 -29.53 -7.95 -13.36
N ASN A 267 -28.51 -8.35 -12.62
CA ASN A 267 -27.64 -9.45 -13.04
C ASN A 267 -28.35 -10.80 -13.08
N THR A 268 -29.27 -11.06 -12.14
CA THR A 268 -30.07 -12.29 -12.15
C THR A 268 -31.03 -12.33 -13.32
N ILE A 269 -31.73 -11.21 -13.60
CA ILE A 269 -32.63 -11.16 -14.78
C ILE A 269 -31.85 -11.31 -16.08
N ALA A 270 -30.62 -10.82 -16.15
CA ALA A 270 -29.78 -10.95 -17.33
C ALA A 270 -29.23 -12.37 -17.51
N GLY A 271 -29.13 -13.16 -16.43
CA GLY A 271 -28.66 -14.55 -16.45
C GLY A 271 -29.75 -15.61 -16.66
N LEU A 272 -31.01 -15.24 -16.43
CA LEU A 272 -32.20 -16.11 -16.67
C LEU A 272 -32.70 -16.00 -18.10
#